data_cb75970516e3fd49172563328f66072e
#
_entry.id   cb75970516e3fd49172563328f66072e
#
_cell.length_a   1.000
_cell.length_b   1.000
_cell.length_c   1.000
_cell.angle_alpha   90.00
_cell.angle_beta   90.00
_cell.angle_gamma   90.00
#
_symmetry.space_group_name_H-M   'P 1'
#
loop_
_entity.id
_entity.type
_entity.pdbx_description
1 polymer ?
#
loop_
_entity_poly.entity_id
_entity_poly.type
_entity_poly.pdbx_seq_one_letter_code
_entity_poly.pdbx_strand_id
1 'polypeptide(L)'
;MKDNLIKKAYISAFDIEDKYLKDLIVINTKCLVDDNIQRRVYIDNKRLRDELIYYKFYGERPNYNNILNLLLPVIISNTNIKKSEDEVLELIQKYVKYFKKEEYLFEYILSSVLYNSIIHNIIEDNTIEYKDLLQKIKEQIIGFTISLDKASTIKFHMARINAIQQIDKYIDLKVQDYDDEKILGSLL
;
A
#
# COMPACT_ATOMS: atom_id res chain seq x y z
N MET A 1 4.58 1.77 -23.56
CA MET A 1 3.20 1.65 -23.00
C MET A 1 3.23 1.67 -21.48
N LYS A 2 4.04 0.84 -20.80
CA LYS A 2 4.17 0.78 -19.33
C LYS A 2 4.55 2.14 -18.70
N ASP A 3 5.52 2.86 -19.25
CA ASP A 3 5.95 4.18 -18.74
C ASP A 3 4.81 5.22 -18.73
N ASN A 4 3.94 5.19 -19.75
CA ASN A 4 2.77 6.07 -19.78
C ASN A 4 1.74 5.72 -18.71
N LEU A 5 1.57 4.42 -18.41
CA LEU A 5 0.66 3.94 -17.36
C LEU A 5 1.18 4.35 -15.98
N ILE A 6 2.46 4.11 -15.72
CA ILE A 6 3.14 4.53 -14.47
C ILE A 6 3.02 6.04 -14.26
N LYS A 7 3.30 6.82 -15.31
CA LYS A 7 3.17 8.28 -15.25
C LYS A 7 1.73 8.73 -14.97
N LYS A 8 0.74 8.12 -15.60
CA LYS A 8 -0.68 8.41 -15.35
C LYS A 8 -1.07 8.04 -13.92
N ALA A 9 -0.69 6.84 -13.43
CA ALA A 9 -0.97 6.39 -12.08
C ALA A 9 -0.37 7.35 -11.04
N TYR A 10 0.88 7.80 -11.24
CA TYR A 10 1.51 8.76 -10.35
C TYR A 10 0.80 10.12 -10.36
N ILE A 11 0.42 10.64 -11.53
CA ILE A 11 -0.32 11.90 -11.65
C ILE A 11 -1.69 11.78 -10.96
N SER A 12 -2.42 10.68 -11.18
CA SER A 12 -3.73 10.44 -10.57
C SER A 12 -3.66 10.34 -9.04
N ALA A 13 -2.51 9.97 -8.47
CA ALA A 13 -2.32 10.01 -7.02
C ALA A 13 -2.48 11.41 -6.41
N PHE A 14 -2.38 12.46 -7.23
CA PHE A 14 -2.60 13.85 -6.81
C PHE A 14 -4.02 14.36 -7.06
N ASP A 15 -4.92 13.57 -7.64
CA ASP A 15 -6.34 13.91 -7.84
C ASP A 15 -7.20 13.67 -6.58
N ILE A 16 -6.57 13.65 -5.41
CA ILE A 16 -7.23 13.59 -4.11
C ILE A 16 -7.41 15.00 -3.56
N GLU A 17 -8.51 15.23 -2.86
CA GLU A 17 -8.79 16.55 -2.25
C GLU A 17 -7.85 16.86 -1.07
N ASP A 18 -7.40 15.82 -0.37
CA ASP A 18 -6.55 15.94 0.81
C ASP A 18 -5.15 16.43 0.49
N LYS A 19 -4.90 17.72 0.76
CA LYS A 19 -3.60 18.37 0.53
C LYS A 19 -2.46 17.69 1.29
N TYR A 20 -2.74 17.16 2.48
CA TYR A 20 -1.70 16.53 3.31
C TYR A 20 -1.19 15.23 2.74
N LEU A 21 -2.10 14.43 2.17
CA LEU A 21 -1.70 13.23 1.47
C LEU A 21 -0.83 13.55 0.27
N LYS A 22 -1.16 14.62 -0.48
CA LYS A 22 -0.31 15.11 -1.58
C LYS A 22 1.08 15.45 -1.09
N ASP A 23 1.20 16.21 -0.01
CA ASP A 23 2.50 16.58 0.57
C ASP A 23 3.30 15.35 1.01
N LEU A 24 2.65 14.36 1.65
CA LEU A 24 3.30 13.13 2.06
C LEU A 24 3.73 12.25 0.88
N ILE A 25 2.95 12.20 -0.20
CA ILE A 25 3.35 11.54 -1.45
C ILE A 25 4.61 12.19 -2.03
N VAL A 26 4.67 13.53 -2.01
CA VAL A 26 5.87 14.28 -2.43
C VAL A 26 7.07 13.98 -1.52
N ILE A 27 6.86 13.94 -0.20
CA ILE A 27 7.91 13.58 0.76
C ILE A 27 8.46 12.18 0.47
N ASN A 28 7.58 11.19 0.27
CA ASN A 28 8.02 9.85 -0.09
C ASN A 28 8.81 9.84 -1.41
N THR A 29 8.33 10.53 -2.41
CA THR A 29 9.02 10.63 -3.70
C THR A 29 10.42 11.23 -3.56
N LYS A 30 10.57 12.27 -2.75
CA LYS A 30 11.89 12.88 -2.46
C LYS A 30 12.84 11.93 -1.73
N CYS A 31 12.31 10.98 -0.98
CA CYS A 31 13.09 10.03 -0.19
C CYS A 31 13.46 8.76 -0.96
N LEU A 32 12.98 8.61 -2.20
CA LEU A 32 13.35 7.49 -3.06
C LEU A 32 14.83 7.56 -3.45
N VAL A 33 15.50 6.42 -3.36
CA VAL A 33 16.89 6.21 -3.79
C VAL A 33 16.95 5.02 -4.72
N ASP A 34 17.52 5.21 -5.89
CA ASP A 34 17.76 4.15 -6.86
C ASP A 34 19.07 3.45 -6.55
N ASP A 35 18.98 2.16 -6.21
CA ASP A 35 20.13 1.27 -6.02
C ASP A 35 20.34 0.42 -7.27
N ASN A 36 21.16 0.92 -8.17
CA ASN A 36 21.49 0.24 -9.43
C ASN A 36 22.20 -1.11 -9.21
N ILE A 37 22.89 -1.31 -8.09
CA ILE A 37 23.59 -2.56 -7.77
C ILE A 37 22.58 -3.65 -7.42
N GLN A 38 21.65 -3.33 -6.54
CA GLN A 38 20.60 -4.26 -6.12
C GLN A 38 19.37 -4.24 -7.06
N ARG A 39 19.36 -3.34 -8.04
CA ARG A 39 18.25 -3.13 -8.97
C ARG A 39 16.92 -2.98 -8.23
N ARG A 40 16.91 -2.08 -7.24
CA ARG A 40 15.71 -1.73 -6.47
C ARG A 40 15.69 -0.24 -6.18
N VAL A 41 14.50 0.28 -5.98
CA VAL A 41 14.28 1.61 -5.43
C VAL A 41 13.80 1.45 -3.98
N TYR A 42 14.47 2.10 -3.07
CA TYR A 42 14.13 2.05 -1.64
C TYR A 42 13.92 3.45 -1.06
N ILE A 43 13.31 3.52 0.11
CA ILE A 43 13.14 4.76 0.86
C ILE A 43 14.36 5.01 1.76
N ASP A 44 15.03 6.15 1.60
CA ASP A 44 16.00 6.63 2.58
C ASP A 44 15.31 6.96 3.90
N ASN A 45 15.44 6.05 4.85
CA ASN A 45 14.78 6.12 6.15
C ASN A 45 15.21 7.31 7.01
N LYS A 46 16.48 7.73 6.88
CA LYS A 46 16.98 8.90 7.61
C LYS A 46 16.34 10.16 7.06
N ARG A 47 16.36 10.31 5.75
CA ARG A 47 15.74 11.44 5.06
C ARG A 47 14.24 11.49 5.32
N LEU A 48 13.55 10.35 5.22
CA LEU A 48 12.11 10.27 5.50
C LEU A 48 11.79 10.73 6.93
N ARG A 49 12.55 10.27 7.92
CA ARG A 49 12.37 10.70 9.30
C ARG A 49 12.54 12.21 9.46
N ASP A 50 13.59 12.77 8.87
CA ASP A 50 13.91 14.19 8.99
C ASP A 50 12.82 15.06 8.30
N GLU A 51 12.34 14.65 7.10
CA GLU A 51 11.22 15.29 6.39
C GLU A 51 9.91 15.21 7.19
N LEU A 52 9.58 14.05 7.79
CA LEU A 52 8.37 13.89 8.60
C LEU A 52 8.41 14.68 9.91
N ILE A 53 9.58 14.82 10.54
CA ILE A 53 9.75 15.68 11.72
C ILE A 53 9.49 17.14 11.32
N TYR A 54 10.09 17.59 10.22
CA TYR A 54 9.87 18.93 9.70
C TYR A 54 8.39 19.17 9.37
N TYR A 55 7.75 18.24 8.67
CA TYR A 55 6.34 18.31 8.31
C TYR A 55 5.41 18.36 9.53
N LYS A 56 5.72 17.62 10.59
CA LYS A 56 4.96 17.63 11.84
C LYS A 56 4.95 19.00 12.52
N PHE A 57 6.03 19.77 12.39
CA PHE A 57 6.15 21.09 13.01
C PHE A 57 5.52 22.20 12.16
N TYR A 58 5.59 22.09 10.85
CA TYR A 58 5.20 23.14 9.90
C TYR A 58 4.01 22.78 9.02
N GLY A 59 3.65 21.50 8.99
CA GLY A 59 2.50 20.98 8.25
C GLY A 59 1.23 20.96 9.09
N GLU A 60 0.13 20.81 8.39
CA GLU A 60 -1.16 20.61 9.02
C GLU A 60 -1.34 19.12 9.41
N ARG A 61 -2.35 18.80 10.22
CA ARG A 61 -2.57 17.41 10.66
C ARG A 61 -3.23 16.60 9.56
N PRO A 62 -2.64 15.48 9.13
CA PRO A 62 -3.20 14.67 8.06
C PRO A 62 -4.51 13.98 8.47
N ASN A 63 -5.41 13.80 7.51
CA ASN A 63 -6.54 12.89 7.64
C ASN A 63 -6.06 11.45 7.44
N TYR A 64 -6.55 10.50 8.27
CA TYR A 64 -5.92 9.18 8.45
C TYR A 64 -6.43 8.09 7.51
N ASN A 65 -7.44 8.37 6.68
CA ASN A 65 -8.17 7.32 5.98
C ASN A 65 -7.46 6.73 4.74
N ASN A 66 -6.42 7.40 4.25
CA ASN A 66 -5.77 7.03 2.98
C ASN A 66 -4.25 6.77 3.10
N ILE A 67 -3.80 6.17 4.20
CA ILE A 67 -2.37 5.88 4.43
C ILE A 67 -1.77 5.03 3.29
N LEU A 68 -2.57 4.17 2.67
CA LEU A 68 -2.11 3.28 1.59
C LEU A 68 -1.66 4.06 0.35
N ASN A 69 -2.26 5.20 0.04
CA ASN A 69 -1.85 6.04 -1.09
C ASN A 69 -0.39 6.52 -0.99
N LEU A 70 0.16 6.58 0.23
CA LEU A 70 1.55 6.95 0.47
C LEU A 70 2.55 5.92 -0.05
N LEU A 71 2.10 4.69 -0.31
CA LEU A 71 2.94 3.60 -0.79
C LEU A 71 3.15 3.67 -2.30
N LEU A 72 2.29 4.36 -3.04
CA LEU A 72 2.29 4.37 -4.50
C LEU A 72 3.66 4.74 -5.11
N PRO A 73 4.37 5.78 -4.64
CA PRO A 73 5.68 6.13 -5.22
C PRO A 73 6.69 4.98 -5.17
N VAL A 74 6.77 4.23 -4.07
CA VAL A 74 7.70 3.12 -3.95
C VAL A 74 7.27 1.91 -4.76
N ILE A 75 5.96 1.66 -4.85
CA ILE A 75 5.40 0.55 -5.65
C ILE A 75 5.74 0.74 -7.13
N ILE A 76 5.40 1.88 -7.69
CA ILE A 76 5.57 2.12 -9.15
C ILE A 76 7.03 2.34 -9.56
N SER A 77 7.91 2.66 -8.60
CA SER A 77 9.35 2.83 -8.85
C SER A 77 10.11 1.50 -8.89
N ASN A 78 9.52 0.42 -8.38
CA ASN A 78 10.10 -0.92 -8.41
C ASN A 78 9.45 -1.77 -9.51
N THR A 79 10.25 -2.35 -10.38
CA THR A 79 9.78 -3.29 -11.42
C THR A 79 9.56 -4.71 -10.90
N ASN A 80 10.17 -5.05 -9.75
CA ASN A 80 10.08 -6.36 -9.13
C ASN A 80 9.14 -6.31 -7.92
N ILE A 81 8.03 -7.05 -8.01
CA ILE A 81 6.97 -7.07 -7.00
C ILE A 81 7.47 -7.46 -5.60
N LYS A 82 8.43 -8.39 -5.48
CA LYS A 82 8.98 -8.81 -4.17
C LYS A 82 9.82 -7.72 -3.52
N LYS A 83 10.68 -7.05 -4.30
CA LYS A 83 11.48 -5.93 -3.80
C LYS A 83 10.60 -4.76 -3.40
N SER A 84 9.54 -4.50 -4.17
CA SER A 84 8.53 -3.52 -3.82
C SER A 84 7.79 -3.91 -2.53
N GLU A 85 7.42 -5.18 -2.36
CA GLU A 85 6.73 -5.69 -1.17
C GLU A 85 7.55 -5.45 0.11
N ASP A 86 8.85 -5.75 0.08
CA ASP A 86 9.75 -5.54 1.23
C ASP A 86 9.78 -4.06 1.65
N GLU A 87 9.92 -3.14 0.69
CA GLU A 87 9.93 -1.70 0.95
C GLU A 87 8.58 -1.18 1.43
N VAL A 88 7.49 -1.68 0.84
CA VAL A 88 6.12 -1.35 1.23
C VAL A 88 5.83 -1.77 2.66
N LEU A 89 6.26 -2.98 3.06
CA LEU A 89 6.09 -3.48 4.43
C LEU A 89 6.85 -2.65 5.46
N GLU A 90 8.06 -2.21 5.13
CA GLU A 90 8.82 -1.33 6.02
C GLU A 90 8.18 0.06 6.13
N LEU A 91 7.72 0.61 5.02
CA LEU A 91 7.13 1.94 4.94
C LEU A 91 5.79 2.01 5.67
N ILE A 92 4.90 1.02 5.46
CA ILE A 92 3.57 1.02 6.10
C ILE A 92 3.68 0.94 7.63
N GLN A 93 4.60 0.15 8.16
CA GLN A 93 4.81 0.06 9.62
C GLN A 93 5.24 1.42 10.21
N LYS A 94 6.06 2.19 9.49
CA LYS A 94 6.46 3.54 9.91
C LYS A 94 5.29 4.50 9.91
N TYR A 95 4.45 4.47 8.88
CA TYR A 95 3.28 5.33 8.81
C TYR A 95 2.20 4.96 9.82
N VAL A 96 1.94 3.69 10.04
CA VAL A 96 1.02 3.22 11.08
C VAL A 96 1.45 3.76 12.46
N LYS A 97 2.75 3.71 12.77
CA LYS A 97 3.31 4.29 14.00
C LYS A 97 3.25 5.81 14.00
N TYR A 98 3.59 6.47 12.90
CA TYR A 98 3.55 7.92 12.78
C TYR A 98 2.15 8.49 13.02
N PHE A 99 1.12 7.83 12.48
CA PHE A 99 -0.28 8.20 12.63
C PHE A 99 -0.97 7.61 13.87
N LYS A 100 -0.24 6.85 14.71
CA LYS A 100 -0.77 6.20 15.92
C LYS A 100 -1.96 5.27 15.64
N LYS A 101 -1.81 4.42 14.62
CA LYS A 101 -2.81 3.45 14.17
C LYS A 101 -2.35 1.99 14.39
N GLU A 102 -1.53 1.76 15.42
CA GLU A 102 -0.93 0.45 15.70
C GLU A 102 -1.97 -0.64 15.98
N GLU A 103 -3.17 -0.28 16.41
CA GLU A 103 -4.29 -1.20 16.61
C GLU A 103 -4.73 -1.90 15.31
N TYR A 104 -4.56 -1.25 14.15
CA TYR A 104 -4.89 -1.77 12.81
C TYR A 104 -3.66 -2.24 12.02
N LEU A 105 -2.53 -2.47 12.67
CA LEU A 105 -1.25 -2.77 12.02
C LEU A 105 -1.37 -3.93 11.01
N PHE A 106 -2.02 -5.03 11.38
CA PHE A 106 -2.11 -6.21 10.52
C PHE A 106 -3.05 -6.02 9.33
N GLU A 107 -4.10 -5.22 9.51
CA GLU A 107 -4.97 -4.82 8.41
C GLU A 107 -4.22 -3.96 7.40
N TYR A 108 -3.44 -2.99 7.87
CA TYR A 108 -2.59 -2.17 7.00
C TYR A 108 -1.49 -2.98 6.31
N ILE A 109 -0.85 -3.93 7.00
CA ILE A 109 0.14 -4.83 6.40
C ILE A 109 -0.49 -5.62 5.25
N LEU A 110 -1.62 -6.27 5.48
CA LEU A 110 -2.31 -7.05 4.45
C LEU A 110 -2.79 -6.17 3.29
N SER A 111 -3.41 -5.03 3.59
CA SER A 111 -3.87 -4.10 2.56
C SER A 111 -2.72 -3.52 1.75
N SER A 112 -1.55 -3.29 2.36
CA SER A 112 -0.36 -2.81 1.64
C SER A 112 0.21 -3.86 0.68
N VAL A 113 0.23 -5.13 1.07
CA VAL A 113 0.62 -6.26 0.21
C VAL A 113 -0.35 -6.39 -0.97
N LEU A 114 -1.65 -6.27 -0.70
CA LEU A 114 -2.67 -6.27 -1.74
C LEU A 114 -2.51 -5.10 -2.71
N TYR A 115 -2.35 -3.89 -2.19
CA TYR A 115 -2.17 -2.71 -3.01
C TYR A 115 -0.95 -2.84 -3.93
N ASN A 116 0.18 -3.33 -3.39
CA ASN A 116 1.35 -3.65 -4.17
C ASN A 116 1.04 -4.66 -5.30
N SER A 117 0.31 -5.72 -4.97
CA SER A 117 -0.08 -6.75 -5.94
C SER A 117 -1.02 -6.21 -7.02
N ILE A 118 -2.04 -5.44 -6.64
CA ILE A 118 -2.99 -4.82 -7.57
C ILE A 118 -2.24 -3.96 -8.58
N ILE A 119 -1.41 -3.04 -8.12
CA ILE A 119 -0.68 -2.12 -8.99
C ILE A 119 0.26 -2.87 -9.95
N HIS A 120 1.01 -3.85 -9.45
CA HIS A 120 1.91 -4.64 -10.31
C HIS A 120 1.16 -5.48 -11.34
N ASN A 121 0.04 -6.11 -10.98
CA ASN A 121 -0.78 -6.87 -11.94
C ASN A 121 -1.36 -5.95 -13.03
N ILE A 122 -1.86 -4.77 -12.68
CA ILE A 122 -2.39 -3.81 -13.65
C ILE A 122 -1.27 -3.26 -14.57
N ILE A 123 -0.07 -3.01 -14.04
CA ILE A 123 1.08 -2.57 -14.85
C ILE A 123 1.55 -3.68 -15.78
N GLU A 124 1.48 -4.93 -15.36
CA GLU A 124 1.88 -6.08 -16.16
C GLU A 124 0.86 -6.37 -17.25
N ASP A 125 -0.42 -6.42 -16.91
CA ASP A 125 -1.54 -6.66 -17.80
C ASP A 125 -2.68 -5.68 -17.50
N ASN A 126 -2.77 -4.60 -18.27
CA ASN A 126 -3.82 -3.60 -18.11
C ASN A 126 -5.18 -4.02 -18.67
N THR A 127 -5.29 -5.23 -19.20
CA THR A 127 -6.54 -5.82 -19.70
C THR A 127 -7.11 -6.88 -18.76
N ILE A 128 -6.44 -7.10 -17.60
CA ILE A 128 -6.87 -8.10 -16.61
C ILE A 128 -8.31 -7.82 -16.16
N GLU A 129 -9.15 -8.84 -16.21
CA GLU A 129 -10.52 -8.74 -15.72
C GLU A 129 -10.51 -8.61 -14.19
N TYR A 130 -11.47 -7.83 -13.67
CA TYR A 130 -11.59 -7.57 -12.23
C TYR A 130 -11.64 -8.85 -11.39
N LYS A 131 -12.41 -9.84 -11.83
CA LYS A 131 -12.53 -11.12 -11.13
C LYS A 131 -11.20 -11.88 -11.07
N ASP A 132 -10.44 -11.88 -12.15
CA ASP A 132 -9.14 -12.55 -12.22
C ASP A 132 -8.11 -11.83 -11.36
N LEU A 133 -8.18 -10.50 -11.32
CA LEU A 133 -7.37 -9.70 -10.40
C LEU A 133 -7.68 -10.04 -8.95
N LEU A 134 -8.97 -10.08 -8.56
CA LEU A 134 -9.37 -10.45 -7.20
C LEU A 134 -8.90 -11.86 -6.81
N GLN A 135 -8.97 -12.82 -7.74
CA GLN A 135 -8.49 -14.17 -7.49
C GLN A 135 -6.96 -14.21 -7.26
N LYS A 136 -6.19 -13.50 -8.07
CA LYS A 136 -4.73 -13.40 -7.91
C LYS A 136 -4.34 -12.77 -6.57
N ILE A 137 -4.99 -11.67 -6.18
CA ILE A 137 -4.70 -11.01 -4.91
C ILE A 137 -5.11 -11.88 -3.71
N LYS A 138 -6.20 -12.65 -3.81
CA LYS A 138 -6.58 -13.64 -2.80
C LYS A 138 -5.50 -14.70 -2.61
N GLU A 139 -4.99 -15.27 -3.69
CA GLU A 139 -3.91 -16.26 -3.66
C GLU A 139 -2.64 -15.67 -3.02
N GLN A 140 -2.33 -14.41 -3.30
CA GLN A 140 -1.20 -13.73 -2.67
C GLN A 140 -1.38 -13.57 -1.16
N ILE A 141 -2.56 -13.18 -0.67
CA ILE A 141 -2.83 -13.11 0.78
C ILE A 141 -2.70 -14.49 1.45
N ILE A 142 -3.21 -15.54 0.81
CA ILE A 142 -3.12 -16.90 1.34
C ILE A 142 -1.66 -17.33 1.49
N GLY A 143 -0.83 -17.03 0.48
CA GLY A 143 0.59 -17.37 0.45
C GLY A 143 1.49 -16.44 1.26
N PHE A 144 1.00 -15.28 1.67
CA PHE A 144 1.82 -14.29 2.38
C PHE A 144 2.15 -14.75 3.80
N THR A 145 3.43 -14.70 4.15
CA THR A 145 3.94 -15.07 5.47
C THR A 145 4.82 -13.97 6.03
N ILE A 146 4.72 -13.75 7.34
CA ILE A 146 5.53 -12.80 8.10
C ILE A 146 5.94 -13.46 9.43
N SER A 147 7.17 -13.21 9.86
CA SER A 147 7.66 -13.72 11.14
C SER A 147 7.14 -12.85 12.28
N LEU A 148 6.35 -13.45 13.18
CA LEU A 148 5.68 -12.78 14.28
C LEU A 148 5.81 -13.58 15.57
N ASP A 149 5.67 -12.92 16.71
CA ASP A 149 5.45 -13.59 17.99
C ASP A 149 4.07 -14.28 18.03
N LYS A 150 3.86 -15.17 19.02
CA LYS A 150 2.65 -15.99 19.10
C LYS A 150 1.36 -15.16 19.19
N ALA A 151 1.36 -14.08 19.96
CA ALA A 151 0.16 -13.24 20.14
C ALA A 151 -0.17 -12.46 18.88
N SER A 152 0.85 -11.89 18.24
CA SER A 152 0.75 -11.18 16.96
C SER A 152 0.33 -12.10 15.81
N THR A 153 0.78 -13.38 15.83
CA THR A 153 0.38 -14.39 14.84
C THR A 153 -1.13 -14.62 14.86
N ILE A 154 -1.75 -14.70 16.04
CA ILE A 154 -3.21 -14.87 16.13
C ILE A 154 -3.95 -13.67 15.53
N LYS A 155 -3.56 -12.46 15.89
CA LYS A 155 -4.17 -11.24 15.36
C LYS A 155 -4.01 -11.13 13.83
N PHE A 156 -2.83 -11.47 13.33
CA PHE A 156 -2.55 -11.49 11.90
C PHE A 156 -3.43 -12.50 11.15
N HIS A 157 -3.60 -13.71 11.70
CA HIS A 157 -4.48 -14.72 11.10
C HIS A 157 -5.94 -14.27 11.08
N MET A 158 -6.42 -13.61 12.12
CA MET A 158 -7.78 -13.04 12.14
C MET A 158 -7.96 -11.96 11.07
N ALA A 159 -7.02 -11.02 10.97
CA ALA A 159 -7.04 -9.99 9.93
C ALA A 159 -7.02 -10.62 8.52
N ARG A 160 -6.20 -11.66 8.31
CA ARG A 160 -6.12 -12.39 7.03
C ARG A 160 -7.43 -13.09 6.67
N ILE A 161 -8.07 -13.77 7.63
CA ILE A 161 -9.36 -14.42 7.40
C ILE A 161 -10.42 -13.37 7.00
N ASN A 162 -10.48 -12.25 7.71
CA ASN A 162 -11.39 -11.16 7.40
C ASN A 162 -11.16 -10.60 5.99
N ALA A 163 -9.88 -10.41 5.61
CA ALA A 163 -9.52 -9.93 4.28
C ALA A 163 -9.97 -10.91 3.17
N ILE A 164 -9.72 -12.21 3.35
CA ILE A 164 -10.16 -13.24 2.40
C ILE A 164 -11.69 -13.25 2.27
N GLN A 165 -12.41 -13.17 3.38
CA GLN A 165 -13.88 -13.13 3.36
C GLN A 165 -14.44 -11.90 2.65
N GLN A 166 -13.76 -10.75 2.76
CA GLN A 166 -14.14 -9.55 2.02
C GLN A 166 -13.92 -9.73 0.52
N ILE A 167 -12.75 -10.23 0.11
CA ILE A 167 -12.46 -10.50 -1.30
C ILE A 167 -13.48 -11.49 -1.88
N ASP A 168 -13.83 -12.55 -1.16
CA ASP A 168 -14.82 -13.54 -1.61
C ASP A 168 -16.19 -12.91 -1.85
N LYS A 169 -16.62 -11.95 -1.01
CA LYS A 169 -17.86 -11.21 -1.25
C LYS A 169 -17.83 -10.47 -2.58
N TYR A 170 -16.72 -9.82 -2.93
CA TYR A 170 -16.60 -9.10 -4.20
C TYR A 170 -16.55 -10.05 -5.41
N ILE A 171 -15.93 -11.23 -5.25
CA ILE A 171 -15.88 -12.24 -6.31
C ILE A 171 -17.28 -12.84 -6.57
N ASP A 172 -18.02 -13.21 -5.51
CA ASP A 172 -19.23 -14.02 -5.61
C ASP A 172 -20.50 -13.16 -5.79
N LEU A 173 -20.57 -12.03 -5.09
CA LEU A 173 -21.80 -11.23 -4.99
C LEU A 173 -21.88 -10.09 -6.00
N LYS A 174 -20.81 -9.81 -6.76
CA LYS A 174 -20.71 -8.63 -7.63
C LYS A 174 -21.19 -7.36 -6.90
N VAL A 175 -20.84 -7.23 -5.62
CA VAL A 175 -21.26 -6.13 -4.78
C VAL A 175 -20.69 -4.84 -5.38
N GLN A 176 -21.57 -3.91 -5.71
CA GLN A 176 -21.22 -2.57 -6.21
C GLN A 176 -21.13 -1.53 -5.07
N ASP A 177 -21.63 -1.88 -3.89
CA ASP A 177 -21.57 -1.00 -2.71
C ASP A 177 -20.26 -1.22 -1.98
N TYR A 178 -19.39 -0.22 -2.07
CA TYR A 178 -18.09 -0.19 -1.40
C TYR A 178 -18.28 0.11 0.09
N ASP A 179 -17.69 -0.72 0.95
CA ASP A 179 -17.57 -0.46 2.38
C ASP A 179 -16.34 0.43 2.62
N ASP A 180 -16.47 1.72 2.30
CA ASP A 180 -15.38 2.71 2.39
C ASP A 180 -14.85 2.92 3.81
N GLU A 181 -15.58 2.43 4.84
CA GLU A 181 -15.16 2.55 6.22
C GLU A 181 -14.04 1.56 6.60
N LYS A 182 -13.84 0.51 5.81
CA LYS A 182 -12.78 -0.50 6.05
C LYS A 182 -11.56 -0.24 5.19
N ILE A 183 -10.38 -0.41 5.80
CA ILE A 183 -9.08 -0.22 5.14
C ILE A 183 -9.00 -1.02 3.84
N LEU A 184 -9.44 -2.27 3.85
CA LEU A 184 -9.44 -3.13 2.69
C LEU A 184 -10.53 -2.76 1.68
N GLY A 185 -11.72 -2.34 2.14
CA GLY A 185 -12.84 -1.94 1.29
C GLY A 185 -12.49 -0.78 0.36
N SER A 186 -11.65 0.14 0.82
CA SER A 186 -11.17 1.26 0.00
C SER A 186 -10.20 0.87 -1.12
N LEU A 187 -9.72 -0.40 -1.15
CA LEU A 187 -8.85 -0.93 -2.21
C LEU A 187 -9.59 -1.79 -3.22
N LEU A 188 -10.68 -2.43 -2.81
CA LEU A 188 -11.46 -3.37 -3.60
C LEU A 188 -12.61 -2.68 -4.33
#